data_9baea833429bc1342b281bfcec76303c
#
_entry.id   9baea833429bc1342b281bfcec76303c
#
_cell.length_a   1.000
_cell.length_b   1.000
_cell.length_c   1.000
_cell.angle_alpha   90.00
_cell.angle_beta   90.00
_cell.angle_gamma   90.00
#
_symmetry.space_group_name_H-M   'P 1'
#
loop_
_entity.id
_entity.type
_entity.pdbx_description
1 polymer ?
#
loop_
_entity_poly.entity_id
_entity_poly.type
_entity_poly.pdbx_seq_one_letter_code
_entity_poly.pdbx_strand_id
1 'polypeptide(L)' 'MKTIKDYNGNNIDFEAAVMLMDDEIREQLHGTGIEDEQEFYYAYCEKHYEKYNEQFEI' A
#
# COMPACT_ATOMS: atom_id res chain seq x y z
N MET A 1 10.98 -4.44 12.75
CA MET A 1 9.90 -3.56 12.31
C MET A 1 10.31 -2.89 11.00
N LYS A 2 9.50 -3.04 9.98
CA LYS A 2 9.80 -2.48 8.67
C LYS A 2 9.01 -1.20 8.46
N THR A 3 9.69 -0.17 8.03
CA THR A 3 9.05 1.10 7.72
C THR A 3 9.19 1.40 6.24
N ILE A 4 8.20 2.08 5.71
CA ILE A 4 8.19 2.55 4.34
C ILE A 4 7.90 4.05 4.36
N LYS A 5 8.07 4.70 3.22
CA LYS A 5 7.76 6.12 3.13
C LYS A 5 6.46 6.32 2.36
N ASP A 6 5.61 7.17 2.91
CA ASP A 6 4.39 7.56 2.21
C ASP A 6 4.70 8.64 1.16
N TYR A 7 3.67 9.12 0.47
CA TYR A 7 3.86 10.14 -0.56
C TYR A 7 4.30 11.49 -0.02
N ASN A 8 4.13 11.72 1.29
CA ASN A 8 4.57 12.94 1.94
C ASN A 8 5.99 12.83 2.51
N GLY A 9 6.62 11.68 2.34
CA GLY A 9 7.97 11.46 2.84
C GLY A 9 8.04 11.05 4.30
N ASN A 10 6.92 10.77 4.94
CA ASN A 10 6.89 10.32 6.32
C ASN A 10 7.15 8.83 6.41
N ASN A 11 7.81 8.42 7.47
CA ASN A 11 8.00 7.00 7.73
C ASN A 11 6.74 6.42 8.36
N ILE A 12 6.26 5.32 7.80
CA ILE A 12 5.09 4.62 8.32
C ILE A 12 5.43 3.14 8.49
N ASP A 13 4.76 2.50 9.44
CA ASP A 13 4.91 1.07 9.66
C ASP A 13 4.15 0.31 8.59
N PHE A 14 4.84 -0.55 7.85
CA PHE A 14 4.21 -1.31 6.78
C PHE A 14 3.06 -2.20 7.28
N GLU A 15 3.23 -2.83 8.44
CA GLU A 15 2.17 -3.68 8.98
C GLU A 15 0.91 -2.88 9.30
N ALA A 16 1.07 -1.68 9.85
CA ALA A 16 -0.06 -0.80 10.10
C ALA A 16 -0.76 -0.40 8.80
N ALA A 17 0.03 -0.11 7.77
CA ALA A 17 -0.51 0.22 6.45
C ALA A 17 -1.32 -0.94 5.89
N VAL A 18 -0.78 -2.15 5.99
CA VAL A 18 -1.45 -3.36 5.48
C VAL A 18 -2.80 -3.56 6.17
N MET A 19 -2.89 -3.30 7.46
CA MET A 19 -4.13 -3.45 8.19
C MET A 19 -5.23 -2.51 7.71
N LEU A 20 -4.85 -1.38 7.13
CA LEU A 20 -5.79 -0.41 6.60
C LEU A 20 -6.09 -0.61 5.12
N MET A 21 -5.37 -1.50 4.46
CA MET A 21 -5.56 -1.77 3.05
C MET A 21 -6.83 -2.55 2.76
N ASP A 22 -7.42 -2.27 1.61
CA ASP A 22 -8.57 -3.02 1.11
C ASP A 22 -8.15 -4.46 0.81
N ASP A 23 -8.90 -5.44 1.33
CA ASP A 23 -8.55 -6.84 1.19
C ASP A 23 -8.49 -7.30 -0.27
N GLU A 24 -9.43 -6.86 -1.08
CA GLU A 24 -9.48 -7.25 -2.48
C GLU A 24 -8.25 -6.77 -3.24
N ILE A 25 -7.88 -5.52 -3.05
CA ILE A 25 -6.70 -4.95 -3.70
C ILE A 25 -5.44 -5.63 -3.20
N ARG A 26 -5.37 -5.86 -1.89
CA ARG A 26 -4.21 -6.51 -1.28
C ARG A 26 -4.00 -7.91 -1.85
N GLU A 27 -5.07 -8.67 -2.02
CA GLU A 27 -4.97 -10.00 -2.61
C GLU A 27 -4.50 -9.97 -4.05
N GLN A 28 -4.99 -9.01 -4.82
CA GLN A 28 -4.54 -8.83 -6.19
C GLN A 28 -3.05 -8.55 -6.26
N LEU A 29 -2.55 -7.72 -5.36
CA LEU A 29 -1.13 -7.36 -5.33
C LEU A 29 -0.26 -8.53 -4.89
N HIS A 30 -0.74 -9.35 -3.97
CA HIS A 30 -0.02 -10.56 -3.58
C HIS A 30 0.16 -11.51 -4.76
N GLY A 31 -0.80 -11.55 -5.66
CA GLY A 31 -0.71 -12.37 -6.86
C GLY A 31 0.30 -11.87 -7.89
N THR A 32 0.78 -10.63 -7.76
CA THR A 32 1.74 -10.06 -8.71
C THR A 32 3.18 -10.40 -8.37
N GLY A 33 3.45 -10.93 -7.16
CA GLY A 33 4.80 -11.30 -6.77
C GLY A 33 5.69 -10.15 -6.33
N ILE A 34 5.12 -9.01 -5.99
CA ILE A 34 5.90 -7.87 -5.48
C ILE A 34 6.45 -8.23 -4.10
N GLU A 35 7.77 -8.18 -3.96
CA GLU A 35 8.42 -8.55 -2.70
C GLU A 35 8.83 -7.34 -1.86
N ASP A 36 9.13 -6.21 -2.49
CA ASP A 36 9.55 -5.00 -1.79
C ASP A 36 8.34 -4.26 -1.22
N GLU A 37 8.35 -4.01 0.09
CA GLU A 37 7.25 -3.35 0.77
C GLU A 37 7.00 -1.93 0.25
N GLN A 38 8.06 -1.21 -0.08
CA GLN A 38 7.90 0.15 -0.61
C GLN A 38 7.19 0.13 -1.96
N GLU A 39 7.55 -0.80 -2.84
CA GLU A 39 6.89 -0.97 -4.12
C GLU A 39 5.45 -1.44 -3.96
N PHE A 40 5.21 -2.35 -3.01
CA PHE A 40 3.87 -2.83 -2.69
C PHE A 40 2.97 -1.65 -2.29
N TYR A 41 3.47 -0.78 -1.43
CA TYR A 41 2.72 0.38 -0.99
C TYR A 41 2.36 1.29 -2.17
N TYR A 42 3.33 1.59 -3.03
CA TYR A 42 3.06 2.43 -4.20
C TYR A 42 2.05 1.79 -5.15
N ALA A 43 2.21 0.51 -5.40
CA ALA A 43 1.25 -0.23 -6.25
C ALA A 43 -0.14 -0.22 -5.64
N TYR A 44 -0.23 -0.40 -4.32
CA TYR A 44 -1.50 -0.32 -3.63
C TYR A 44 -2.15 1.05 -3.80
N CYS A 45 -1.38 2.11 -3.62
CA CYS A 45 -1.92 3.47 -3.73
C CYS A 45 -2.52 3.73 -5.12
N GLU A 46 -1.84 3.27 -6.17
CA GLU A 46 -2.37 3.41 -7.53
C GLU A 46 -3.69 2.66 -7.70
N LYS A 47 -3.75 1.42 -7.23
CA LYS A 47 -4.95 0.61 -7.34
C LYS A 47 -6.10 1.16 -6.50
N HIS A 48 -5.77 1.66 -5.33
CA HIS A 48 -6.76 2.28 -4.45
C HIS A 48 -7.37 3.51 -5.12
N TYR A 49 -6.54 4.34 -5.73
CA TYR A 49 -7.03 5.51 -6.44
C TYR A 49 -7.94 5.14 -7.61
N GLU A 50 -7.57 4.11 -8.36
CA GLU A 50 -8.39 3.63 -9.47
C GLU A 50 -9.75 3.11 -9.00
N LYS A 51 -9.78 2.44 -7.85
CA LYS A 51 -11.01 1.82 -7.35
C LYS A 51 -11.94 2.84 -6.68
N TYR A 52 -11.37 3.72 -5.85
CA TYR A 52 -12.16 4.61 -5.01
C TYR A 52 -12.11 6.07 -5.44
N ASN A 53 -11.26 6.41 -6.37
CA ASN A 53 -11.00 7.79 -6.81
C ASN A 53 -10.58 8.68 -5.63
N GLU A 54 -9.89 8.08 -4.68
CA GLU A 54 -9.34 8.76 -3.50
C GLU A 54 -7.94 8.25 -3.24
N GLN A 55 -7.08 9.15 -2.76
CA GLN A 55 -5.73 8.76 -2.38
C GLN A 55 -5.76 8.00 -1.06
N PHE A 56 -5.00 6.90 -1.00
CA PHE A 56 -4.87 6.12 0.24
C PHE A 56 -4.06 6.91 1.26
N GLU A 57 -4.59 7.10 2.46
CA GLU A 57 -3.92 7.80 3.55
C GLU A 57 -3.96 6.95 4.81
N ILE A 58 -2.90 7.07 5.58
CA ILE A 58 -2.78 6.37 6.86
C ILE A 58 -2.88 7.37 8.00
#